data_5b5565969c507a9395c4568a8e8e205f
#
_entry.id   5b5565969c507a9395c4568a8e8e205f
#
_cell.length_a   1.000
_cell.length_b   1.000
_cell.length_c   1.000
_cell.angle_alpha   90.00
_cell.angle_beta   90.00
_cell.angle_gamma   90.00
#
_symmetry.space_group_name_H-M   'P 1'
#
loop_
_entity.id
_entity.type
_entity.pdbx_description
1 polymer ?
#
loop_
_entity_poly.entity_id
_entity_poly.type
_entity_poly.pdbx_seq_one_letter_code
_entity_poly.pdbx_strand_id
1 'polypeptide(L)'
;MPRDHWLTEEEKRKIIAFAYDHPLEGYRQQTFMMLDQDVVAASPTSVWRVLHQAGLLARVNGKPSRKGTGFVQPLKPHQHWHVDVSYLNIAGTFYFLCSILDGYSRFIVHWEIRPIMQEGDVETIIQRAREMYPNERPRIITDNGPQFIAKDFKEFIRIAGMTHVKTSPYYPQSNGKIERFHRTIKSECIRTQTPLSL
;
A
#
# COMPACT_ATOMS: atom_id res chain seq x y z
N MET A 1 -33.98 21.50 18.61
CA MET A 1 -34.06 20.21 19.31
C MET A 1 -32.97 19.30 18.80
N PRO A 2 -32.18 18.62 19.67
CA PRO A 2 -31.25 17.59 19.21
C PRO A 2 -32.01 16.52 18.45
N ARG A 3 -31.42 16.01 17.39
CA ARG A 3 -32.03 14.90 16.63
C ARG A 3 -31.56 13.58 17.26
N ASP A 4 -32.42 12.60 17.40
CA ASP A 4 -32.16 11.32 18.08
C ASP A 4 -30.96 10.53 17.52
N HIS A 5 -30.49 10.88 16.31
CA HIS A 5 -29.33 10.27 15.67
C HIS A 5 -28.01 11.05 15.89
N TRP A 6 -27.98 12.05 16.76
CA TRP A 6 -26.75 12.77 17.08
C TRP A 6 -25.99 12.03 18.17
N LEU A 7 -24.65 12.00 18.02
CA LEU A 7 -23.78 11.44 19.04
C LEU A 7 -23.95 12.17 20.37
N THR A 8 -24.13 11.40 21.42
CA THR A 8 -24.14 11.90 22.81
C THR A 8 -22.73 12.38 23.22
N GLU A 9 -22.65 13.15 24.28
CA GLU A 9 -21.35 13.60 24.81
C GLU A 9 -20.51 12.43 25.34
N GLU A 10 -21.15 11.36 25.78
CA GLU A 10 -20.46 10.15 26.21
C GLU A 10 -19.84 9.41 25.01
N GLU A 11 -20.58 9.25 23.93
CA GLU A 11 -20.06 8.64 22.69
C GLU A 11 -18.92 9.45 22.10
N LYS A 12 -18.98 10.77 22.12
CA LYS A 12 -17.88 11.64 21.68
C LYS A 12 -16.63 11.44 22.53
N ARG A 13 -16.79 11.32 23.86
CA ARG A 13 -15.67 11.01 24.76
C ARG A 13 -15.05 9.65 24.47
N LYS A 14 -15.86 8.62 24.22
CA LYS A 14 -15.38 7.28 23.86
C LYS A 14 -14.60 7.31 22.53
N ILE A 15 -15.08 8.04 21.52
CA ILE A 15 -14.37 8.21 20.23
C ILE A 15 -13.00 8.86 20.45
N ILE A 16 -12.94 9.90 21.28
CA ILE A 16 -11.68 10.61 21.57
C ILE A 16 -10.72 9.70 22.33
N ALA A 17 -11.18 9.01 23.36
CA ALA A 17 -10.37 8.05 24.12
C ALA A 17 -9.81 6.95 23.21
N PHE A 18 -10.67 6.37 22.37
CA PHE A 18 -10.28 5.34 21.41
C PHE A 18 -9.18 5.81 20.44
N ALA A 19 -9.25 7.07 20.00
CA ALA A 19 -8.24 7.65 19.12
C ALA A 19 -6.87 7.84 19.81
N TYR A 20 -6.84 8.10 21.11
CA TYR A 20 -5.60 8.14 21.88
C TYR A 20 -4.96 6.75 22.04
N ASP A 21 -5.79 5.72 22.21
CA ASP A 21 -5.33 4.33 22.34
C ASP A 21 -4.87 3.74 20.99
N HIS A 22 -5.35 4.31 19.86
CA HIS A 22 -5.09 3.83 18.51
C HIS A 22 -4.52 4.95 17.60
N PRO A 23 -3.36 5.53 17.93
CA PRO A 23 -2.83 6.71 17.24
C PRO A 23 -2.31 6.45 15.83
N LEU A 24 -2.11 5.18 15.47
CA LEU A 24 -1.56 4.79 14.16
C LEU A 24 -2.65 4.57 13.11
N GLU A 25 -3.88 4.37 13.53
CA GLU A 25 -5.02 4.06 12.69
C GLU A 25 -5.72 5.35 12.24
N GLY A 26 -6.12 5.36 10.98
CA GLY A 26 -6.92 6.47 10.45
C GLY A 26 -8.35 6.44 10.96
N TYR A 27 -9.02 7.60 11.02
CA TYR A 27 -10.37 7.72 11.57
C TYR A 27 -11.41 6.73 10.96
N ARG A 28 -11.25 6.35 9.69
CA ARG A 28 -12.14 5.35 9.05
C ARG A 28 -11.91 3.97 9.62
N GLN A 29 -10.66 3.58 9.83
CA GLN A 29 -10.32 2.31 10.43
C GLN A 29 -10.77 2.27 11.87
N GLN A 30 -10.49 3.33 12.65
CA GLN A 30 -10.98 3.47 14.03
C GLN A 30 -12.50 3.36 14.11
N THR A 31 -13.25 3.90 13.13
CA THR A 31 -14.72 3.78 13.07
C THR A 31 -15.16 2.33 13.04
N PHE A 32 -14.58 1.51 12.19
CA PHE A 32 -14.94 0.09 12.08
C PHE A 32 -14.45 -0.72 13.29
N MET A 33 -13.26 -0.40 13.81
CA MET A 33 -12.75 -1.03 15.03
C MET A 33 -13.65 -0.77 16.23
N MET A 34 -14.16 0.46 16.41
CA MET A 34 -15.11 0.79 17.47
C MET A 34 -16.43 0.05 17.31
N LEU A 35 -16.89 -0.16 16.06
CA LEU A 35 -18.09 -0.93 15.78
C LEU A 35 -17.88 -2.42 16.12
N ASP A 36 -16.76 -3.00 15.71
CA ASP A 36 -16.42 -4.40 15.94
C ASP A 36 -16.21 -4.71 17.43
N GLN A 37 -15.80 -3.72 18.22
CA GLN A 37 -15.55 -3.83 19.67
C GLN A 37 -16.73 -3.33 20.53
N ASP A 38 -17.87 -3.04 19.92
CA ASP A 38 -19.07 -2.50 20.59
C ASP A 38 -18.81 -1.23 21.43
N VAL A 39 -17.83 -0.41 21.04
CA VAL A 39 -17.49 0.84 21.75
C VAL A 39 -18.48 1.96 21.39
N VAL A 40 -18.60 2.25 20.08
CA VAL A 40 -19.53 3.25 19.52
C VAL A 40 -19.91 2.86 18.09
N ALA A 41 -21.22 2.87 17.80
CA ALA A 41 -21.75 2.71 16.46
C ALA A 41 -21.97 4.09 15.82
N ALA A 42 -21.01 4.56 15.04
CA ALA A 42 -21.06 5.87 14.39
C ALA A 42 -20.67 5.80 12.91
N SER A 43 -21.09 6.80 12.13
CA SER A 43 -20.62 6.91 10.75
C SER A 43 -19.18 7.46 10.71
N PRO A 44 -18.37 7.08 9.69
CA PRO A 44 -17.02 7.66 9.54
C PRO A 44 -17.01 9.18 9.48
N THR A 45 -18.07 9.80 8.96
CA THR A 45 -18.19 11.26 8.91
C THR A 45 -18.40 11.86 10.31
N SER A 46 -19.17 11.18 11.16
CA SER A 46 -19.40 11.60 12.54
C SER A 46 -18.12 11.48 13.37
N VAL A 47 -17.41 10.38 13.26
CA VAL A 47 -16.10 10.17 13.90
C VAL A 47 -15.10 11.25 13.44
N TRP A 48 -15.02 11.51 12.13
CA TRP A 48 -14.17 12.58 11.59
C TRP A 48 -14.47 13.94 12.24
N ARG A 49 -15.75 14.32 12.35
CA ARG A 49 -16.13 15.61 12.95
C ARG A 49 -15.67 15.72 14.41
N VAL A 50 -15.89 14.68 15.20
CA VAL A 50 -15.47 14.62 16.60
C VAL A 50 -13.95 14.76 16.72
N LEU A 51 -13.19 13.96 15.99
CA LEU A 51 -11.73 13.98 16.01
C LEU A 51 -11.15 15.30 15.46
N HIS A 52 -11.81 15.87 14.45
CA HIS A 52 -11.43 17.18 13.91
C HIS A 52 -11.60 18.29 14.95
N GLN A 53 -12.73 18.33 15.66
CA GLN A 53 -12.99 19.28 16.72
C GLN A 53 -12.02 19.11 17.90
N ALA A 54 -11.63 17.87 18.20
CA ALA A 54 -10.63 17.56 19.24
C ALA A 54 -9.18 17.83 18.80
N GLY A 55 -8.93 18.23 17.54
CA GLY A 55 -7.58 18.45 17.02
C GLY A 55 -6.75 17.19 16.81
N LEU A 56 -7.38 16.01 16.84
CA LEU A 56 -6.71 14.71 16.79
C LEU A 56 -6.51 14.17 15.36
N LEU A 57 -7.03 14.85 14.35
CA LEU A 57 -6.71 14.48 12.96
C LEU A 57 -5.32 15.05 12.63
N ALA A 58 -4.35 14.14 12.51
CA ALA A 58 -3.04 14.51 12.04
C ALA A 58 -3.17 15.24 10.70
N ARG A 59 -2.79 16.51 10.65
CA ARG A 59 -2.56 17.21 9.39
C ARG A 59 -1.38 16.52 8.72
N VAL A 60 -1.65 15.66 7.77
CA VAL A 60 -0.65 15.28 6.79
C VAL A 60 -0.33 16.57 6.04
N ASN A 61 0.74 17.26 6.44
CA ASN A 61 1.32 18.36 5.67
C ASN A 61 1.88 17.78 4.37
N GLY A 62 0.98 17.28 3.53
CA GLY A 62 1.30 16.85 2.18
C GLY A 62 1.74 18.09 1.40
N LYS A 63 2.98 18.07 0.90
CA LYS A 63 3.38 19.01 -0.15
C LYS A 63 2.30 18.98 -1.23
N PRO A 64 1.86 20.13 -1.75
CA PRO A 64 0.85 20.15 -2.80
C PRO A 64 1.30 19.28 -3.95
N SER A 65 0.49 18.29 -4.29
CA SER A 65 0.76 17.40 -5.41
C SER A 65 0.76 18.21 -6.69
N ARG A 66 1.89 18.30 -7.36
CA ARG A 66 1.94 18.80 -8.74
C ARG A 66 1.26 17.75 -9.61
N LYS A 67 0.00 17.95 -9.93
CA LYS A 67 -0.74 17.11 -10.86
C LYS A 67 -0.13 17.28 -12.25
N GLY A 68 0.60 16.27 -12.71
CA GLY A 68 0.94 16.14 -14.14
C GLY A 68 -0.23 15.60 -14.95
N THR A 69 -0.04 15.46 -16.25
CA THR A 69 -1.02 14.97 -17.23
C THR A 69 -1.48 13.52 -17.01
N GLY A 70 -1.05 12.90 -15.93
CA GLY A 70 -1.55 11.62 -15.48
C GLY A 70 -0.94 10.43 -16.22
N PHE A 71 -0.80 9.37 -15.48
CA PHE A 71 -0.45 8.04 -15.97
C PHE A 71 -1.73 7.37 -16.49
N VAL A 72 -1.67 6.74 -17.67
CA VAL A 72 -2.81 5.99 -18.21
C VAL A 72 -3.17 4.87 -17.24
N GLN A 73 -4.37 4.96 -16.65
CA GLN A 73 -4.83 3.95 -15.71
C GLN A 73 -5.25 2.68 -16.46
N PRO A 74 -4.99 1.49 -15.90
CA PRO A 74 -5.49 0.24 -16.48
C PRO A 74 -7.01 0.18 -16.40
N LEU A 75 -7.64 -0.39 -17.42
CA LEU A 75 -9.10 -0.52 -17.53
C LEU A 75 -9.60 -1.93 -17.18
N LYS A 76 -8.69 -2.91 -17.09
CA LYS A 76 -8.98 -4.30 -16.71
C LYS A 76 -7.79 -4.92 -15.95
N PRO A 77 -8.01 -6.04 -15.23
CA PRO A 77 -6.93 -6.77 -14.56
C PRO A 77 -5.81 -7.16 -15.53
N HIS A 78 -4.62 -7.30 -15.00
CA HIS A 78 -3.39 -7.71 -15.69
C HIS A 78 -2.93 -6.84 -16.87
N GLN A 79 -3.48 -5.64 -17.02
CA GLN A 79 -2.90 -4.68 -17.98
C GLN A 79 -1.60 -4.05 -17.45
N HIS A 80 -1.54 -3.76 -16.15
CA HIS A 80 -0.38 -3.16 -15.49
C HIS A 80 -0.03 -3.93 -14.23
N TRP A 81 1.21 -4.38 -14.12
CA TRP A 81 1.78 -4.89 -12.89
C TRP A 81 2.81 -3.92 -12.34
N HIS A 82 2.59 -3.44 -11.14
CA HIS A 82 3.56 -2.64 -10.41
C HIS A 82 4.47 -3.59 -9.64
N VAL A 83 5.77 -3.48 -9.85
CA VAL A 83 6.78 -4.29 -9.18
C VAL A 83 7.66 -3.37 -8.36
N ASP A 84 7.87 -3.73 -7.12
CA ASP A 84 8.71 -2.96 -6.20
C ASP A 84 9.35 -3.84 -5.16
N VAL A 85 10.53 -3.44 -4.69
CA VAL A 85 11.28 -4.12 -3.63
C VAL A 85 11.37 -3.21 -2.41
N SER A 86 10.87 -3.70 -1.29
CA SER A 86 10.85 -2.96 -0.03
C SER A 86 11.63 -3.68 1.05
N TYR A 87 12.29 -2.93 1.93
CA TYR A 87 12.96 -3.49 3.10
C TYR A 87 11.96 -3.73 4.24
N LEU A 88 12.05 -4.90 4.85
CA LEU A 88 11.37 -5.26 6.08
C LEU A 88 12.42 -5.44 7.19
N ASN A 89 12.22 -4.76 8.30
CA ASN A 89 13.02 -5.01 9.50
C ASN A 89 12.21 -5.92 10.42
N ILE A 90 12.71 -7.13 10.64
CA ILE A 90 12.13 -8.15 11.51
C ILE A 90 13.15 -8.48 12.59
N ALA A 91 12.85 -8.14 13.84
CA ALA A 91 13.72 -8.35 14.99
C ALA A 91 15.18 -7.87 14.79
N GLY A 92 15.37 -6.73 14.11
CA GLY A 92 16.69 -6.16 13.83
C GLY A 92 17.35 -6.69 12.55
N THR A 93 16.81 -7.72 11.92
CA THR A 93 17.29 -8.26 10.65
C THR A 93 16.52 -7.67 9.47
N PHE A 94 17.25 -7.25 8.45
CA PHE A 94 16.65 -6.71 7.23
C PHE A 94 16.41 -7.81 6.21
N TYR A 95 15.20 -7.82 5.67
CA TYR A 95 14.78 -8.68 4.58
C TYR A 95 14.26 -7.84 3.42
N PHE A 96 14.22 -8.43 2.24
CA PHE A 96 13.69 -7.82 1.04
C PHE A 96 12.33 -8.43 0.70
N LEU A 97 11.30 -7.60 0.65
CA LEU A 97 9.99 -7.97 0.12
C LEU A 97 9.92 -7.48 -1.33
N CYS A 98 9.94 -8.38 -2.29
CA CYS A 98 9.54 -8.09 -3.65
C CYS A 98 8.05 -8.42 -3.81
N SER A 99 7.28 -7.50 -4.34
CA SER A 99 5.84 -7.69 -4.57
C SER A 99 5.43 -7.21 -5.95
N ILE A 100 4.45 -7.91 -6.52
CA ILE A 100 3.83 -7.62 -7.81
C ILE A 100 2.36 -7.33 -7.55
N LEU A 101 1.95 -6.08 -7.81
CA LEU A 101 0.59 -5.61 -7.58
C LEU A 101 -0.10 -5.31 -8.91
N ASP A 102 -1.27 -5.88 -9.13
CA ASP A 102 -2.12 -5.52 -10.27
C ASP A 102 -2.64 -4.08 -10.14
N GLY A 103 -2.36 -3.29 -11.14
CA GLY A 103 -2.67 -1.86 -11.15
C GLY A 103 -4.16 -1.53 -11.18
N TYR A 104 -5.01 -2.44 -11.64
CA TYR A 104 -6.46 -2.28 -11.71
C TYR A 104 -7.14 -2.73 -10.42
N SER A 105 -7.03 -4.01 -10.10
CA SER A 105 -7.74 -4.64 -8.97
C SER A 105 -7.08 -4.36 -7.60
N ARG A 106 -5.80 -3.97 -7.57
CA ARG A 106 -4.95 -3.88 -6.37
C ARG A 106 -4.62 -5.25 -5.76
N PHE A 107 -4.95 -6.31 -6.43
CA PHE A 107 -4.59 -7.67 -6.03
C PHE A 107 -3.08 -7.86 -6.06
N ILE A 108 -2.53 -8.55 -5.06
CA ILE A 108 -1.13 -8.96 -5.06
C ILE A 108 -1.01 -10.22 -5.90
N VAL A 109 -0.48 -10.07 -7.09
CA VAL A 109 -0.32 -11.16 -8.06
C VAL A 109 0.68 -12.19 -7.54
N HIS A 110 1.81 -11.71 -7.01
CA HIS A 110 2.84 -12.56 -6.41
C HIS A 110 3.71 -11.73 -5.45
N TRP A 111 4.33 -12.38 -4.49
CA TRP A 111 5.29 -11.77 -3.58
C TRP A 111 6.28 -12.80 -3.04
N GLU A 112 7.48 -12.35 -2.72
CA GLU A 112 8.48 -13.15 -2.02
C GLU A 112 9.25 -12.31 -1.02
N ILE A 113 9.63 -12.92 0.10
CA ILE A 113 10.55 -12.34 1.07
C ILE A 113 11.86 -13.12 1.01
N ARG A 114 12.98 -12.40 0.93
CA ARG A 114 14.30 -13.00 0.85
C ARG A 114 15.30 -12.26 1.75
N PRO A 115 16.29 -12.94 2.32
CA PRO A 115 17.36 -12.29 3.08
C PRO A 115 18.29 -11.47 2.19
N ILE A 116 18.42 -11.85 0.92
CA ILE A 116 19.20 -11.18 -0.11
C ILE A 116 18.34 -11.09 -1.37
N MET A 117 18.42 -9.99 -2.09
CA MET A 117 17.70 -9.78 -3.35
C MET A 117 18.70 -9.37 -4.41
N GLN A 118 18.99 -10.28 -5.29
CA GLN A 118 19.84 -10.05 -6.45
C GLN A 118 19.00 -9.68 -7.68
N GLU A 119 19.67 -9.24 -8.73
CA GLU A 119 19.04 -8.82 -9.97
C GLU A 119 18.19 -9.93 -10.60
N GLY A 120 18.74 -11.13 -10.78
CA GLY A 120 18.03 -12.30 -11.33
C GLY A 120 16.90 -12.84 -10.45
N ASP A 121 16.87 -12.47 -9.16
CA ASP A 121 15.78 -12.85 -8.27
C ASP A 121 14.47 -12.19 -8.69
N VAL A 122 14.52 -10.92 -9.09
CA VAL A 122 13.34 -10.18 -9.55
C VAL A 122 12.78 -10.78 -10.83
N GLU A 123 13.63 -11.18 -11.75
CA GLU A 123 13.23 -11.89 -12.99
C GLU A 123 12.51 -13.20 -12.66
N THR A 124 13.07 -13.98 -11.74
CA THR A 124 12.47 -15.24 -11.28
C THR A 124 11.09 -14.99 -10.64
N ILE A 125 10.94 -13.96 -9.83
CA ILE A 125 9.68 -13.59 -9.16
C ILE A 125 8.63 -13.19 -10.21
N ILE A 126 9.00 -12.40 -11.21
CA ILE A 126 8.11 -12.03 -12.32
C ILE A 126 7.75 -13.27 -13.16
N GLN A 127 8.70 -14.16 -13.39
CA GLN A 127 8.45 -15.39 -14.15
C GLN A 127 7.43 -16.27 -13.42
N ARG A 128 7.53 -16.45 -12.11
CA ARG A 128 6.55 -17.17 -11.29
C ARG A 128 5.16 -16.57 -11.37
N ALA A 129 5.08 -15.23 -11.32
CA ALA A 129 3.80 -14.53 -11.52
C ALA A 129 3.21 -14.81 -12.91
N ARG A 130 4.04 -14.84 -13.95
CA ARG A 130 3.60 -15.16 -15.33
C ARG A 130 3.10 -16.59 -15.46
N GLU A 131 3.71 -17.54 -14.77
CA GLU A 131 3.28 -18.95 -14.78
C GLU A 131 1.88 -19.12 -14.22
N MET A 132 1.48 -18.25 -13.26
CA MET A 132 0.11 -18.22 -12.75
C MET A 132 -0.88 -17.61 -13.76
N TYR A 133 -0.40 -16.74 -14.67
CA TYR A 133 -1.20 -16.01 -15.66
C TYR A 133 -0.55 -16.09 -17.05
N PRO A 134 -0.45 -17.27 -17.66
CA PRO A 134 0.40 -17.50 -18.84
C PRO A 134 -0.06 -16.77 -20.11
N ASN A 135 -1.34 -16.40 -20.18
CA ASN A 135 -1.92 -15.71 -21.32
C ASN A 135 -1.81 -14.19 -21.21
N GLU A 136 -1.42 -13.67 -20.05
CA GLU A 136 -1.36 -12.23 -19.83
C GLU A 136 0.01 -11.65 -20.23
N ARG A 137 -0.01 -10.45 -20.74
CA ARG A 137 1.18 -9.69 -21.16
C ARG A 137 1.13 -8.29 -20.54
N PRO A 138 1.30 -8.19 -19.22
CA PRO A 138 1.19 -6.92 -18.51
C PRO A 138 2.30 -5.94 -18.91
N ARG A 139 2.00 -4.67 -18.78
CA ARG A 139 3.02 -3.63 -18.71
C ARG A 139 3.63 -3.64 -17.31
N ILE A 140 4.93 -3.92 -17.22
CA ILE A 140 5.67 -3.94 -15.95
C ILE A 140 6.08 -2.50 -15.61
N ILE A 141 5.65 -2.02 -14.45
CA ILE A 141 5.93 -0.68 -13.95
C ILE A 141 6.81 -0.80 -12.72
N THR A 142 8.00 -0.20 -12.78
CA THR A 142 8.98 -0.22 -11.68
C THR A 142 9.50 1.18 -11.39
N ASP A 143 10.17 1.34 -10.29
CA ASP A 143 11.05 2.49 -10.05
C ASP A 143 12.36 2.38 -10.87
N ASN A 144 13.34 3.23 -10.55
CA ASN A 144 14.67 3.22 -11.16
C ASN A 144 15.69 2.45 -10.32
N GLY A 145 15.26 1.48 -9.51
CA GLY A 145 16.16 0.63 -8.74
C GLY A 145 17.17 -0.10 -9.64
N PRO A 146 18.40 -0.38 -9.15
CA PRO A 146 19.47 -0.99 -9.93
C PRO A 146 19.04 -2.31 -10.59
N GLN A 147 18.25 -3.12 -9.88
CA GLN A 147 17.70 -4.40 -10.37
C GLN A 147 16.80 -4.27 -11.60
N PHE A 148 16.18 -3.08 -11.84
CA PHE A 148 15.27 -2.84 -12.96
C PHE A 148 15.92 -2.12 -14.15
N ILE A 149 17.14 -1.62 -13.99
CA ILE A 149 17.86 -0.92 -15.07
C ILE A 149 18.82 -1.81 -15.83
N ALA A 150 19.12 -2.99 -15.31
CA ALA A 150 20.02 -3.97 -15.87
C ALA A 150 19.66 -4.37 -17.31
N LYS A 151 20.67 -4.78 -18.05
CA LYS A 151 20.46 -5.26 -19.42
C LYS A 151 19.69 -6.56 -19.46
N ASP A 152 20.01 -7.47 -18.56
CA ASP A 152 19.40 -8.80 -18.47
C ASP A 152 17.92 -8.70 -18.14
N PHE A 153 17.55 -7.83 -17.19
CA PHE A 153 16.16 -7.55 -16.88
C PHE A 153 15.37 -7.03 -18.11
N LYS A 154 15.94 -6.10 -18.85
CA LYS A 154 15.29 -5.57 -20.07
C LYS A 154 15.11 -6.64 -21.14
N GLU A 155 16.13 -7.47 -21.32
CA GLU A 155 16.09 -8.58 -22.28
C GLU A 155 15.07 -9.63 -21.86
N PHE A 156 15.03 -10.00 -20.57
CA PHE A 156 14.01 -10.87 -20.02
C PHE A 156 12.59 -10.36 -20.30
N ILE A 157 12.31 -9.08 -20.03
CA ILE A 157 10.99 -8.47 -20.30
C ILE A 157 10.64 -8.53 -21.78
N ARG A 158 11.61 -8.26 -22.66
CA ARG A 158 11.44 -8.31 -24.11
C ARG A 158 11.12 -9.73 -24.61
N ILE A 159 11.89 -10.72 -24.19
CA ILE A 159 11.68 -12.13 -24.54
C ILE A 159 10.34 -12.63 -24.00
N ALA A 160 9.95 -12.17 -22.81
CA ALA A 160 8.68 -12.49 -22.20
C ALA A 160 7.46 -11.86 -22.92
N GLY A 161 7.67 -11.04 -23.94
CA GLY A 161 6.60 -10.34 -24.67
C GLY A 161 5.88 -9.27 -23.84
N MET A 162 6.53 -8.77 -22.78
CA MET A 162 6.01 -7.71 -21.90
C MET A 162 6.60 -6.36 -22.26
N THR A 163 6.03 -5.29 -21.72
CA THR A 163 6.56 -3.93 -21.85
C THR A 163 7.03 -3.42 -20.50
N HIS A 164 8.23 -2.84 -20.45
CA HIS A 164 8.75 -2.21 -19.24
C HIS A 164 8.57 -0.69 -19.29
N VAL A 165 8.01 -0.14 -18.23
CA VAL A 165 7.86 1.31 -18.04
C VAL A 165 8.47 1.68 -16.69
N LYS A 166 9.52 2.50 -16.73
CA LYS A 166 10.12 3.06 -15.53
C LYS A 166 9.35 4.32 -15.11
N THR A 167 9.11 4.45 -13.81
CA THR A 167 8.55 5.69 -13.29
C THR A 167 9.58 6.81 -13.39
N SER A 168 9.14 7.98 -13.83
CA SER A 168 10.00 9.15 -13.82
C SER A 168 10.26 9.60 -12.38
N PRO A 169 11.49 10.05 -12.03
CA PRO A 169 11.78 10.65 -10.73
C PRO A 169 10.84 11.80 -10.35
N TYR A 170 10.26 12.46 -11.35
CA TYR A 170 9.31 13.57 -11.18
C TYR A 170 7.84 13.13 -11.07
N TYR A 171 7.55 11.82 -11.25
CA TYR A 171 6.20 11.24 -11.19
C TYR A 171 6.12 10.02 -10.26
N PRO A 172 6.38 10.19 -8.96
CA PRO A 172 6.31 9.10 -8.00
C PRO A 172 4.89 8.50 -7.88
N GLN A 173 3.88 9.22 -8.34
CA GLN A 173 2.47 8.76 -8.31
C GLN A 173 2.23 7.47 -9.13
N SER A 174 3.08 7.17 -10.11
CA SER A 174 2.97 5.96 -10.91
C SER A 174 3.16 4.69 -10.07
N ASN A 175 3.99 4.75 -9.02
CA ASN A 175 4.25 3.63 -8.11
C ASN A 175 3.52 3.75 -6.76
N GLY A 176 2.81 4.85 -6.55
CA GLY A 176 2.11 5.13 -5.29
C GLY A 176 1.08 4.07 -4.85
N LYS A 177 0.66 3.19 -5.77
CA LYS A 177 -0.23 2.06 -5.48
C LYS A 177 0.48 1.00 -4.65
N ILE A 178 1.65 0.55 -5.08
CA ILE A 178 2.43 -0.47 -4.41
C ILE A 178 3.14 0.10 -3.17
N GLU A 179 3.58 1.37 -3.21
CA GLU A 179 4.13 2.05 -2.04
C GLU A 179 3.11 2.11 -0.87
N ARG A 180 1.84 2.36 -1.19
CA ARG A 180 0.76 2.32 -0.19
C ARG A 180 0.60 0.91 0.39
N PHE A 181 0.64 -0.12 -0.43
CA PHE A 181 0.59 -1.51 0.01
C PHE A 181 1.75 -1.84 0.96
N HIS A 182 2.99 -1.47 0.59
CA HIS A 182 4.15 -1.68 1.45
C HIS A 182 4.05 -0.92 2.79
N ARG A 183 3.51 0.30 2.76
CA ARG A 183 3.26 1.06 3.99
C ARG A 183 2.25 0.37 4.89
N THR A 184 1.16 -0.14 4.32
CA THR A 184 0.13 -0.90 5.06
C THR A 184 0.73 -2.15 5.71
N ILE A 185 1.47 -2.98 4.97
CA ILE A 185 2.15 -4.15 5.54
C ILE A 185 3.08 -3.75 6.69
N LYS A 186 3.89 -2.71 6.50
CA LYS A 186 4.82 -2.26 7.54
C LYS A 186 4.12 -1.75 8.80
N SER A 187 3.01 -1.02 8.65
CA SER A 187 2.29 -0.44 9.78
C SER A 187 1.38 -1.44 10.48
N GLU A 188 0.67 -2.28 9.72
CA GLU A 188 -0.42 -3.10 10.25
C GLU A 188 0.00 -4.54 10.55
N CYS A 189 1.08 -5.03 9.91
CA CYS A 189 1.59 -6.37 10.14
C CYS A 189 2.93 -6.33 10.91
N ILE A 190 3.98 -5.74 10.32
CA ILE A 190 5.33 -5.85 10.88
C ILE A 190 5.46 -5.10 12.21
N ARG A 191 4.96 -3.86 12.29
CA ARG A 191 5.10 -3.05 13.51
C ARG A 191 4.16 -3.47 14.62
N THR A 192 2.96 -3.93 14.29
CA THR A 192 1.93 -4.31 15.27
C THR A 192 2.14 -5.71 15.82
N GLN A 193 2.52 -6.66 14.97
CA GLN A 193 2.69 -8.05 15.37
C GLN A 193 4.12 -8.39 15.81
N THR A 194 5.07 -7.48 15.55
CA THR A 194 6.49 -7.64 15.92
C THR A 194 7.00 -9.08 15.72
N PRO A 195 6.95 -9.62 14.48
CA PRO A 195 7.39 -10.98 14.23
C PRO A 195 8.86 -11.15 14.61
N LEU A 196 9.20 -12.28 15.24
CA LEU A 196 10.55 -12.59 15.70
C LEU A 196 11.40 -13.28 14.62
N SER A 197 10.76 -13.85 13.61
CA SER A 197 11.41 -14.52 12.47
C SER A 197 10.52 -14.46 11.24
N LEU A 198 11.06 -14.84 10.08
CA LEU A 198 10.30 -15.15 8.87
C LEU A 198 9.48 -16.42 9.05
#